data_3ecbc810fa71a089862012a94f9bc05d
#
_entry.id   3ecbc810fa71a089862012a94f9bc05d
#
_cell.length_a   1.000
_cell.length_b   1.000
_cell.length_c   1.000
_cell.angle_alpha   90.00
_cell.angle_beta   90.00
_cell.angle_gamma   90.00
#
_symmetry.space_group_name_H-M   'P 1'
#
loop_
_entity.id
_entity.type
_entity.pdbx_description
1 polymer ?
#
loop_
_entity_poly.entity_id
_entity_poly.type
_entity_poly.pdbx_seq_one_letter_code
_entity_poly.pdbx_strand_id
1 'polypeptide(L)'
;FSVARKYITYRFQRALARQSNTTDDQILSLIECANEEVKQENSNKNPTVNSVQRDYMAGEVSKDLTRRILLPEDIVKAHDEGLIHFHDADYFSQHMHNCDLVNLEDMLQNGTVISETMIEKPKSFSTACNVATQIIAQVASSQYGGQSITLSHLAPFVDVSRKKFRKEVKEEFETIGLELDDEKINALAEERLKKEITKGVQTIQYQVVTLMTTNGQAPF
;
A
#
# COMPACT_ATOMS: atom_id res chain seq x y z
N PHE A 1 -15.71 22.97 -43.69
CA PHE A 1 -15.19 22.90 -42.32
C PHE A 1 -15.17 21.47 -41.78
N SER A 2 -16.21 20.68 -41.91
CA SER A 2 -16.27 19.33 -41.34
C SER A 2 -15.30 18.33 -41.98
N VAL A 3 -15.09 18.40 -43.30
CA VAL A 3 -14.17 17.53 -44.05
C VAL A 3 -12.71 17.89 -43.72
N ALA A 4 -12.37 19.17 -43.65
CA ALA A 4 -11.04 19.62 -43.27
C ALA A 4 -10.68 19.21 -41.85
N ARG A 5 -11.62 19.33 -40.92
CA ARG A 5 -11.43 18.89 -39.53
C ARG A 5 -11.22 17.39 -39.44
N LYS A 6 -12.01 16.58 -40.15
CA LYS A 6 -11.83 15.13 -40.21
C LYS A 6 -10.49 14.74 -40.81
N TYR A 7 -10.06 15.43 -41.88
CA TYR A 7 -8.76 15.19 -42.49
C TYR A 7 -7.58 15.53 -41.57
N ILE A 8 -7.64 16.67 -40.87
CA ILE A 8 -6.62 17.07 -39.89
C ILE A 8 -6.57 16.06 -38.76
N THR A 9 -7.73 15.66 -38.21
CA THR A 9 -7.80 14.62 -37.15
C THR A 9 -7.21 13.30 -37.62
N TYR A 10 -7.55 12.85 -38.82
CA TYR A 10 -7.00 11.64 -39.42
C TYR A 10 -5.47 11.70 -39.63
N ARG A 11 -4.97 12.84 -40.13
CA ARG A 11 -3.52 13.06 -40.29
C ARG A 11 -2.80 13.05 -38.96
N PHE A 12 -3.38 13.67 -37.95
CA PHE A 12 -2.85 13.70 -36.59
C PHE A 12 -2.83 12.29 -35.97
N GLN A 13 -3.90 11.55 -36.04
CA GLN A 13 -3.96 10.17 -35.58
C GLN A 13 -2.97 9.25 -36.30
N ARG A 14 -2.78 9.39 -37.60
CA ARG A 14 -1.77 8.64 -38.34
C ARG A 14 -0.33 9.03 -37.98
N ALA A 15 -0.10 10.29 -37.67
CA ALA A 15 1.23 10.74 -37.23
C ALA A 15 1.55 10.16 -35.85
N LEU A 16 0.60 10.17 -34.93
CA LEU A 16 0.71 9.53 -33.62
C LEU A 16 0.99 8.02 -33.75
N ALA A 17 0.20 7.31 -34.55
CA ALA A 17 0.39 5.87 -34.78
C ALA A 17 1.76 5.52 -35.39
N ARG A 18 2.30 6.40 -36.26
CA ARG A 18 3.64 6.18 -36.86
C ARG A 18 4.79 6.50 -35.93
N GLN A 19 4.58 7.33 -34.92
CA GLN A 19 5.60 7.70 -33.95
C GLN A 19 5.70 6.71 -32.78
N SER A 20 4.96 5.61 -32.83
CA SER A 20 4.82 4.65 -31.72
C SER A 20 4.38 5.31 -30.41
N ASN A 21 3.84 6.53 -30.50
CA ASN A 21 3.35 7.23 -29.33
C ASN A 21 1.89 6.85 -29.09
N THR A 22 1.69 5.85 -28.28
CA THR A 22 0.36 5.35 -27.88
C THR A 22 -0.16 6.03 -26.63
N THR A 23 0.60 6.99 -26.07
CA THR A 23 0.28 7.62 -24.78
C THR A 23 -1.09 8.27 -24.77
N ASP A 24 -1.43 9.03 -25.83
CA ASP A 24 -2.74 9.68 -25.91
C ASP A 24 -3.90 8.64 -25.99
N ASP A 25 -3.70 7.56 -26.76
CA ASP A 25 -4.71 6.50 -26.90
C ASP A 25 -4.87 5.73 -25.57
N GLN A 26 -3.79 5.47 -24.85
CA GLN A 26 -3.83 4.86 -23.52
C GLN A 26 -4.55 5.76 -22.51
N ILE A 27 -4.21 7.04 -22.47
CA ILE A 27 -4.89 8.02 -21.60
C ILE A 27 -6.37 8.10 -21.91
N LEU A 28 -6.76 8.16 -23.18
CA LEU A 28 -8.16 8.18 -23.59
C LEU A 28 -8.90 6.90 -23.17
N SER A 29 -8.28 5.74 -23.36
CA SER A 29 -8.88 4.46 -22.93
C SER A 29 -9.07 4.37 -21.42
N LEU A 30 -8.17 4.96 -20.63
CA LEU A 30 -8.32 5.07 -19.19
C LEU A 30 -9.47 5.99 -18.80
N ILE A 31 -9.60 7.14 -19.45
CA ILE A 31 -10.71 8.10 -19.21
C ILE A 31 -12.06 7.46 -19.53
N GLU A 32 -12.14 6.69 -20.60
CA GLU A 32 -13.35 5.99 -21.04
C GLU A 32 -13.62 4.70 -20.25
N CYS A 33 -12.74 4.34 -19.31
CA CYS A 33 -12.78 3.06 -18.58
C CYS A 33 -12.79 1.83 -19.51
N ALA A 34 -12.18 1.96 -20.68
CA ALA A 34 -12.17 0.94 -21.75
C ALA A 34 -10.86 0.14 -21.79
N ASN A 35 -9.88 0.45 -20.94
CA ASN A 35 -8.59 -0.21 -20.91
C ASN A 35 -8.69 -1.60 -20.27
N GLU A 36 -8.62 -2.64 -21.10
CA GLU A 36 -8.73 -4.03 -20.64
C GLU A 36 -7.46 -4.51 -19.88
N GLU A 37 -6.29 -4.00 -20.21
CA GLU A 37 -5.03 -4.35 -19.50
C GLU A 37 -5.11 -3.93 -18.04
N VAL A 38 -5.55 -2.71 -17.78
CA VAL A 38 -5.73 -2.18 -16.42
C VAL A 38 -6.81 -2.95 -15.65
N LYS A 39 -7.86 -3.40 -16.32
CA LYS A 39 -8.91 -4.23 -15.69
C LYS A 39 -8.41 -5.62 -15.27
N GLN A 40 -7.40 -6.15 -15.96
CA GLN A 40 -6.82 -7.47 -15.71
C GLN A 40 -5.60 -7.42 -14.78
N GLU A 41 -5.15 -6.23 -14.42
CA GLU A 41 -4.00 -6.07 -13.54
C GLU A 41 -4.29 -6.68 -12.16
N ASN A 42 -3.39 -7.57 -11.73
CA ASN A 42 -3.51 -8.25 -10.44
C ASN A 42 -2.98 -7.34 -9.30
N SER A 43 -3.61 -6.20 -9.13
CA SER A 43 -3.31 -5.26 -8.07
C SER A 43 -4.57 -4.90 -7.28
N ASN A 44 -4.41 -4.34 -6.09
CA ASN A 44 -5.54 -3.82 -5.30
C ASN A 44 -6.09 -2.50 -5.85
N LYS A 45 -5.57 -2.03 -6.97
CA LYS A 45 -6.00 -0.82 -7.64
C LYS A 45 -7.30 -1.06 -8.41
N ASN A 46 -8.25 -0.16 -8.22
CA ASN A 46 -9.49 -0.18 -9.00
C ASN A 46 -9.47 0.98 -10.01
N PRO A 47 -9.38 0.69 -11.33
CA PRO A 47 -9.26 1.73 -12.35
C PRO A 47 -10.49 2.63 -12.49
N THR A 48 -11.60 2.28 -11.85
CA THR A 48 -12.81 3.12 -11.83
C THR A 48 -12.77 4.18 -10.72
N VAL A 49 -11.82 4.10 -9.80
CA VAL A 49 -11.62 5.11 -8.75
C VAL A 49 -10.82 6.27 -9.31
N ASN A 50 -11.33 7.49 -9.20
CA ASN A 50 -10.74 8.68 -9.83
C ASN A 50 -9.27 8.92 -9.47
N SER A 51 -8.86 8.69 -8.23
CA SER A 51 -7.45 8.86 -7.82
C SER A 51 -6.55 7.80 -8.45
N VAL A 52 -7.01 6.57 -8.56
CA VAL A 52 -6.30 5.47 -9.22
C VAL A 52 -6.19 5.73 -10.73
N GLN A 53 -7.27 6.20 -11.35
CA GLN A 53 -7.26 6.57 -12.76
C GLN A 53 -6.23 7.68 -13.06
N ARG A 54 -6.12 8.67 -12.18
CA ARG A 54 -5.08 9.71 -12.30
C ARG A 54 -3.68 9.16 -12.15
N ASP A 55 -3.46 8.18 -11.30
CA ASP A 55 -2.17 7.50 -11.14
C ASP A 55 -1.78 6.74 -12.41
N TYR A 56 -2.70 6.00 -13.01
CA TYR A 56 -2.46 5.35 -14.30
C TYR A 56 -2.13 6.36 -15.41
N MET A 57 -2.85 7.47 -15.47
CA MET A 57 -2.55 8.54 -16.44
C MET A 57 -1.15 9.14 -16.22
N ALA A 58 -0.76 9.34 -14.96
CA ALA A 58 0.58 9.80 -14.61
C ALA A 58 1.64 8.76 -15.01
N GLY A 59 1.36 7.48 -14.83
CA GLY A 59 2.21 6.37 -15.25
C GLY A 59 2.46 6.37 -16.77
N GLU A 60 1.41 6.52 -17.59
CA GLU A 60 1.58 6.59 -19.04
C GLU A 60 2.42 7.80 -19.49
N VAL A 61 2.23 8.95 -18.85
CA VAL A 61 3.07 10.13 -19.13
C VAL A 61 4.52 9.89 -18.68
N SER A 62 4.73 9.31 -17.51
CA SER A 62 6.06 8.96 -16.99
C SER A 62 6.79 7.96 -17.90
N LYS A 63 6.09 6.94 -18.37
CA LYS A 63 6.60 5.93 -19.31
C LYS A 63 7.06 6.55 -20.63
N ASP A 64 6.23 7.43 -21.19
CA ASP A 64 6.60 8.17 -22.41
C ASP A 64 7.84 9.07 -22.18
N LEU A 65 7.87 9.80 -21.06
CA LEU A 65 9.01 10.63 -20.68
C LEU A 65 10.30 9.81 -20.49
N THR A 66 10.18 8.68 -19.78
CA THR A 66 11.29 7.75 -19.54
C THR A 66 11.89 7.28 -20.86
N ARG A 67 11.05 6.86 -21.81
CA ARG A 67 11.50 6.35 -23.11
C ARG A 67 12.08 7.42 -24.02
N ARG A 68 11.54 8.63 -24.02
CA ARG A 68 11.99 9.70 -24.93
C ARG A 68 13.15 10.53 -24.42
N ILE A 69 13.33 10.64 -23.09
CA ILE A 69 14.24 11.62 -22.49
C ILE A 69 15.21 11.02 -21.50
N LEU A 70 14.72 10.11 -20.63
CA LEU A 70 15.51 9.68 -19.49
C LEU A 70 16.42 8.48 -19.80
N LEU A 71 15.99 7.58 -20.67
CA LEU A 71 16.78 6.42 -21.07
C LEU A 71 17.66 6.76 -22.29
N PRO A 72 18.87 6.18 -22.37
CA PRO A 72 19.68 6.20 -23.59
C PRO A 72 18.93 5.57 -24.78
N GLU A 73 19.11 6.14 -25.96
CA GLU A 73 18.40 5.72 -27.18
C GLU A 73 18.67 4.24 -27.54
N ASP A 74 19.87 3.75 -27.29
CA ASP A 74 20.26 2.36 -27.54
C ASP A 74 19.55 1.38 -26.63
N ILE A 75 19.27 1.77 -25.38
CA ILE A 75 18.47 0.97 -24.43
C ILE A 75 17.02 0.90 -24.89
N VAL A 76 16.44 2.03 -25.27
CA VAL A 76 15.06 2.08 -25.79
C VAL A 76 14.93 1.23 -27.05
N LYS A 77 15.88 1.35 -27.97
CA LYS A 77 15.93 0.54 -29.19
C LYS A 77 16.04 -0.95 -28.90
N ALA A 78 16.93 -1.34 -27.99
CA ALA A 78 17.09 -2.74 -27.59
C ALA A 78 15.82 -3.33 -26.97
N HIS A 79 15.08 -2.51 -26.21
CA HIS A 79 13.76 -2.90 -25.66
C HIS A 79 12.73 -3.07 -26.78
N ASP A 80 12.65 -2.14 -27.72
CA ASP A 80 11.69 -2.18 -28.83
C ASP A 80 11.95 -3.33 -29.81
N GLU A 81 13.22 -3.71 -29.98
CA GLU A 81 13.64 -4.88 -30.75
C GLU A 81 13.48 -6.21 -29.99
N GLY A 82 13.08 -6.18 -28.73
CA GLY A 82 12.91 -7.36 -27.89
C GLY A 82 14.22 -8.04 -27.45
N LEU A 83 15.35 -7.35 -27.54
CA LEU A 83 16.65 -7.85 -27.08
C LEU A 83 16.77 -7.81 -25.56
N ILE A 84 16.14 -6.82 -24.93
CA ILE A 84 16.02 -6.67 -23.48
C ILE A 84 14.59 -6.29 -23.13
N HIS A 85 14.20 -6.48 -21.86
CA HIS A 85 12.97 -5.94 -21.33
C HIS A 85 13.29 -4.93 -20.22
N PHE A 86 13.01 -3.66 -20.47
CA PHE A 86 13.07 -2.62 -19.45
C PHE A 86 11.71 -2.56 -18.74
N HIS A 87 11.68 -3.06 -17.50
CA HIS A 87 10.48 -3.19 -16.72
C HIS A 87 10.16 -1.90 -15.97
N ASP A 88 8.88 -1.65 -15.68
CA ASP A 88 8.40 -0.54 -14.84
C ASP A 88 8.88 0.86 -15.29
N ALA A 89 8.88 1.11 -16.60
CA ALA A 89 9.29 2.39 -17.17
C ALA A 89 8.40 3.57 -16.72
N ASP A 90 7.19 3.28 -16.29
CA ASP A 90 6.23 4.23 -15.73
C ASP A 90 6.62 4.74 -14.33
N TYR A 91 7.43 4.00 -13.57
CA TYR A 91 7.93 4.41 -12.26
C TYR A 91 9.38 4.89 -12.26
N PHE A 92 10.10 4.76 -13.39
CA PHE A 92 11.51 5.09 -13.47
C PHE A 92 11.82 6.57 -13.18
N SER A 93 10.92 7.48 -13.51
CA SER A 93 11.10 8.92 -13.29
C SER A 93 10.92 9.36 -11.84
N GLN A 94 10.48 8.47 -10.94
CA GLN A 94 10.15 8.77 -9.56
C GLN A 94 10.92 7.89 -8.59
N HIS A 95 11.17 8.43 -7.39
CA HIS A 95 11.82 7.68 -6.30
C HIS A 95 10.81 6.82 -5.55
N MET A 96 10.26 5.81 -6.23
CA MET A 96 9.35 4.84 -5.64
C MET A 96 10.01 3.48 -5.50
N HIS A 97 9.67 2.76 -4.44
CA HIS A 97 10.14 1.39 -4.23
C HIS A 97 9.26 0.40 -4.98
N ASN A 98 9.83 -0.68 -5.48
CA ASN A 98 9.04 -1.77 -6.04
C ASN A 98 8.43 -2.61 -4.92
N CYS A 99 9.23 -3.42 -4.24
CA CYS A 99 8.78 -4.31 -3.18
C CYS A 99 9.59 -4.08 -1.91
N ASP A 100 8.90 -4.09 -0.77
CA ASP A 100 9.52 -3.82 0.53
C ASP A 100 9.32 -4.97 1.51
N LEU A 101 10.37 -5.26 2.27
CA LEU A 101 10.29 -6.07 3.49
C LEU A 101 10.20 -5.11 4.68
N VAL A 102 9.03 -4.98 5.25
CA VAL A 102 8.78 -4.01 6.33
C VAL A 102 9.25 -4.55 7.66
N ASN A 103 10.23 -3.89 8.27
CA ASN A 103 10.73 -4.26 9.59
C ASN A 103 9.83 -3.73 10.71
N LEU A 104 8.65 -4.35 10.86
CA LEU A 104 7.72 -3.99 11.94
C LEU A 104 8.31 -4.17 13.33
N GLU A 105 9.28 -5.08 13.52
CA GLU A 105 9.89 -5.29 14.83
C GLU A 105 10.58 -4.02 15.31
N ASP A 106 11.47 -3.47 14.51
CA ASP A 106 12.20 -2.24 14.86
C ASP A 106 11.23 -1.05 15.00
N MET A 107 10.35 -0.86 14.03
CA MET A 107 9.40 0.24 14.02
C MET A 107 8.46 0.25 15.22
N LEU A 108 8.04 -0.92 15.71
CA LEU A 108 7.16 -1.04 16.87
C LEU A 108 7.91 -1.00 18.19
N GLN A 109 9.16 -1.50 18.24
CA GLN A 109 9.93 -1.53 19.49
C GLN A 109 10.63 -0.19 19.80
N ASN A 110 11.10 0.50 18.77
CA ASN A 110 11.86 1.74 18.90
C ASN A 110 11.07 3.00 18.53
N GLY A 111 9.87 2.81 18.02
CA GLY A 111 9.06 3.89 17.45
C GLY A 111 9.37 4.11 15.97
N THR A 112 8.51 4.88 15.32
CA THR A 112 8.64 5.19 13.89
C THR A 112 8.05 6.55 13.58
N VAL A 113 8.42 7.13 12.44
CA VAL A 113 7.85 8.39 11.97
C VAL A 113 6.79 8.09 10.91
N ILE A 114 5.57 8.53 11.15
CA ILE A 114 4.46 8.44 10.19
C ILE A 114 3.96 9.86 9.94
N SER A 115 3.95 10.28 8.68
CA SER A 115 3.51 11.63 8.29
C SER A 115 4.15 12.74 9.15
N GLU A 116 5.48 12.71 9.26
CA GLU A 116 6.29 13.66 10.03
C GLU A 116 6.08 13.64 11.56
N THR A 117 5.26 12.72 12.04
CA THR A 117 4.96 12.58 13.47
C THR A 117 5.66 11.35 14.04
N MET A 118 6.38 11.52 15.15
CA MET A 118 6.98 10.41 15.89
C MET A 118 5.89 9.61 16.61
N ILE A 119 5.82 8.35 16.31
CA ILE A 119 4.94 7.37 16.96
C ILE A 119 5.78 6.56 17.92
N GLU A 120 5.47 6.67 19.20
CA GLU A 120 6.17 5.94 20.24
C GLU A 120 5.81 4.44 20.26
N LYS A 121 6.62 3.66 20.94
CA LYS A 121 6.38 2.24 21.19
C LYS A 121 4.96 1.99 21.75
N PRO A 122 4.16 1.11 21.12
CA PRO A 122 2.82 0.78 21.58
C PRO A 122 2.80 0.20 23.00
N LYS A 123 1.79 0.55 23.78
CA LYS A 123 1.57 0.08 25.16
C LYS A 123 0.47 -1.00 25.27
N SER A 124 0.05 -1.57 24.13
CA SER A 124 -0.89 -2.71 24.09
C SER A 124 -0.82 -3.40 22.73
N PHE A 125 -1.29 -4.63 22.66
CA PHE A 125 -1.42 -5.36 21.40
C PHE A 125 -2.36 -4.66 20.41
N SER A 126 -3.50 -4.16 20.89
CA SER A 126 -4.45 -3.41 20.06
C SER A 126 -3.80 -2.17 19.43
N THR A 127 -3.03 -1.40 20.21
CA THR A 127 -2.31 -0.23 19.69
C THR A 127 -1.23 -0.65 18.69
N ALA A 128 -0.51 -1.75 18.96
CA ALA A 128 0.49 -2.26 18.02
C ALA A 128 -0.13 -2.66 16.69
N CYS A 129 -1.31 -3.31 16.70
CA CYS A 129 -2.05 -3.63 15.50
C CYS A 129 -2.44 -2.36 14.70
N ASN A 130 -2.94 -1.33 15.39
CA ASN A 130 -3.30 -0.07 14.74
C ASN A 130 -2.08 0.63 14.14
N VAL A 131 -0.96 0.71 14.88
CA VAL A 131 0.27 1.32 14.35
C VAL A 131 0.81 0.52 13.16
N ALA A 132 0.78 -0.81 13.22
CA ALA A 132 1.18 -1.65 12.10
C ALA A 132 0.35 -1.36 10.84
N THR A 133 -0.96 -1.17 10.95
CA THR A 133 -1.81 -0.81 9.80
C THR A 133 -1.49 0.57 9.23
N GLN A 134 -1.10 1.53 10.07
CA GLN A 134 -0.65 2.85 9.60
C GLN A 134 0.71 2.76 8.90
N ILE A 135 1.63 1.95 9.39
CA ILE A 135 2.91 1.68 8.73
C ILE A 135 2.67 1.07 7.34
N ILE A 136 1.79 0.05 7.26
CA ILE A 136 1.40 -0.58 5.99
C ILE A 136 0.87 0.45 4.99
N ALA A 137 -0.02 1.34 5.43
CA ALA A 137 -0.58 2.39 4.59
C ALA A 137 0.48 3.40 4.13
N GLN A 138 1.40 3.78 5.02
CA GLN A 138 2.49 4.71 4.71
C GLN A 138 3.46 4.11 3.69
N VAL A 139 3.87 2.85 3.86
CA VAL A 139 4.73 2.14 2.91
C VAL A 139 4.02 2.02 1.56
N ALA A 140 2.75 1.62 1.55
CA ALA A 140 1.96 1.52 0.32
C ALA A 140 1.85 2.85 -0.46
N SER A 141 1.99 4.00 0.21
CA SER A 141 1.98 5.31 -0.44
C SER A 141 3.27 5.63 -1.20
N SER A 142 4.36 4.92 -0.92
CA SER A 142 5.70 5.17 -1.46
C SER A 142 6.21 4.02 -2.33
N GLN A 143 5.37 3.05 -2.65
CA GLN A 143 5.73 1.90 -3.47
C GLN A 143 4.68 1.62 -4.54
N TYR A 144 5.08 0.86 -5.57
CA TYR A 144 4.20 0.43 -6.64
C TYR A 144 4.04 -1.11 -6.72
N GLY A 145 4.86 -1.85 -6.02
CA GLY A 145 4.75 -3.30 -5.87
C GLY A 145 4.11 -3.71 -4.55
N GLY A 146 4.41 -4.91 -4.10
CA GLY A 146 3.89 -5.47 -2.85
C GLY A 146 4.81 -5.24 -1.66
N GLN A 147 4.27 -5.37 -0.48
CA GLN A 147 5.04 -5.37 0.76
C GLN A 147 4.83 -6.67 1.52
N SER A 148 5.87 -7.11 2.23
CA SER A 148 5.81 -8.25 3.12
C SER A 148 5.98 -7.80 4.57
N ILE A 149 5.13 -8.30 5.44
CA ILE A 149 5.19 -8.08 6.89
C ILE A 149 5.26 -9.40 7.64
N THR A 150 5.86 -9.38 8.80
CA THR A 150 5.92 -10.55 9.69
C THR A 150 5.03 -10.33 10.90
N LEU A 151 3.92 -11.03 10.98
CA LEU A 151 2.94 -10.89 12.07
C LEU A 151 3.50 -11.27 13.44
N SER A 152 4.52 -12.13 13.50
CA SER A 152 5.18 -12.49 14.76
C SER A 152 5.85 -11.29 15.44
N HIS A 153 6.16 -10.21 14.73
CA HIS A 153 6.66 -8.97 15.31
C HIS A 153 5.66 -8.29 16.25
N LEU A 154 4.39 -8.67 16.20
CA LEU A 154 3.36 -8.21 17.13
C LEU A 154 3.31 -9.03 18.43
N ALA A 155 3.91 -10.22 18.47
CA ALA A 155 3.84 -11.12 19.62
C ALA A 155 4.35 -10.51 20.95
N PRO A 156 5.43 -9.70 20.99
CA PRO A 156 5.88 -9.05 22.23
C PRO A 156 4.80 -8.17 22.89
N PHE A 157 3.90 -7.59 22.10
CA PHE A 157 2.82 -6.73 22.61
C PHE A 157 1.67 -7.51 23.26
N VAL A 158 1.58 -8.82 22.99
CA VAL A 158 0.68 -9.72 23.73
C VAL A 158 1.07 -9.76 25.21
N ASP A 159 2.36 -9.84 25.52
CA ASP A 159 2.85 -9.82 26.91
C ASP A 159 2.67 -8.45 27.56
N VAL A 160 2.81 -7.38 26.81
CA VAL A 160 2.50 -6.01 27.29
C VAL A 160 1.03 -5.92 27.71
N SER A 161 0.11 -6.37 26.87
CA SER A 161 -1.33 -6.39 27.17
C SER A 161 -1.66 -7.35 28.31
N ARG A 162 -1.03 -8.51 28.40
CA ARG A 162 -1.22 -9.46 29.51
C ARG A 162 -0.89 -8.81 30.84
N LYS A 163 0.27 -8.17 30.96
CA LYS A 163 0.67 -7.45 32.17
C LYS A 163 -0.30 -6.32 32.50
N LYS A 164 -0.75 -5.58 31.50
CA LYS A 164 -1.72 -4.50 31.64
C LYS A 164 -3.05 -5.04 32.20
N PHE A 165 -3.62 -6.08 31.60
CA PHE A 165 -4.90 -6.65 32.06
C PHE A 165 -4.82 -7.27 33.45
N ARG A 166 -3.70 -7.90 33.81
CA ARG A 166 -3.50 -8.40 35.17
C ARG A 166 -3.54 -7.25 36.20
N LYS A 167 -2.89 -6.15 35.89
CA LYS A 167 -2.89 -4.96 36.75
C LYS A 167 -4.31 -4.36 36.86
N GLU A 168 -4.96 -4.18 35.73
CA GLU A 168 -6.33 -3.61 35.68
C GLU A 168 -7.34 -4.47 36.45
N VAL A 169 -7.33 -5.79 36.26
CA VAL A 169 -8.19 -6.71 37.00
C VAL A 169 -7.94 -6.59 38.50
N LYS A 170 -6.71 -6.57 38.95
CA LYS A 170 -6.35 -6.44 40.35
C LYS A 170 -6.88 -5.12 40.94
N GLU A 171 -6.61 -4.00 40.29
CA GLU A 171 -7.03 -2.67 40.72
C GLU A 171 -8.57 -2.52 40.74
N GLU A 172 -9.28 -3.10 39.77
CA GLU A 172 -10.74 -3.10 39.73
C GLU A 172 -11.34 -3.82 40.96
N PHE A 173 -10.84 -5.01 41.31
CA PHE A 173 -11.34 -5.78 42.43
C PHE A 173 -10.97 -5.17 43.79
N GLU A 174 -9.74 -4.64 43.91
CA GLU A 174 -9.34 -3.88 45.10
C GLU A 174 -10.27 -2.66 45.33
N THR A 175 -10.66 -1.96 44.27
CA THR A 175 -11.52 -0.77 44.34
C THR A 175 -12.90 -1.08 44.89
N ILE A 176 -13.44 -2.29 44.62
CA ILE A 176 -14.75 -2.73 45.14
C ILE A 176 -14.63 -3.53 46.44
N GLY A 177 -13.46 -3.59 47.03
CA GLY A 177 -13.20 -4.25 48.31
C GLY A 177 -13.22 -5.77 48.25
N LEU A 178 -12.98 -6.37 47.10
CA LEU A 178 -12.87 -7.80 46.89
C LEU A 178 -11.42 -8.21 46.65
N GLU A 179 -10.94 -9.18 47.39
CA GLU A 179 -9.66 -9.82 47.14
C GLU A 179 -9.86 -11.07 46.26
N LEU A 180 -9.13 -11.12 45.13
CA LEU A 180 -9.05 -12.30 44.29
C LEU A 180 -7.69 -12.97 44.46
N ASP A 181 -7.68 -14.30 44.36
CA ASP A 181 -6.44 -15.06 44.26
C ASP A 181 -5.80 -14.82 42.87
N ASP A 182 -4.48 -15.03 42.79
CA ASP A 182 -3.70 -14.83 41.57
C ASP A 182 -4.19 -15.70 40.40
N GLU A 183 -4.77 -16.87 40.67
CA GLU A 183 -5.28 -17.75 39.62
C GLU A 183 -6.52 -17.14 38.93
N LYS A 184 -7.44 -16.58 39.71
CA LYS A 184 -8.63 -15.90 39.17
C LYS A 184 -8.26 -14.61 38.44
N ILE A 185 -7.29 -13.83 38.97
CA ILE A 185 -6.78 -12.63 38.29
C ILE A 185 -6.20 -13.01 36.92
N ASN A 186 -5.37 -14.06 36.87
CA ASN A 186 -4.81 -14.56 35.65
C ASN A 186 -5.89 -15.03 34.65
N ALA A 187 -6.87 -15.81 35.10
CA ALA A 187 -7.92 -16.32 34.24
C ALA A 187 -8.73 -15.18 33.58
N LEU A 188 -9.12 -14.17 34.38
CA LEU A 188 -9.83 -12.99 33.85
C LEU A 188 -8.96 -12.16 32.90
N ALA A 189 -7.69 -11.97 33.22
CA ALA A 189 -6.75 -11.26 32.37
C ALA A 189 -6.54 -11.98 31.02
N GLU A 190 -6.40 -13.30 31.01
CA GLU A 190 -6.25 -14.10 29.78
C GLU A 190 -7.55 -14.08 28.94
N GLU A 191 -8.72 -14.06 29.56
CA GLU A 191 -9.98 -13.89 28.82
C GLU A 191 -10.05 -12.53 28.10
N ARG A 192 -9.66 -11.44 28.79
CA ARG A 192 -9.59 -10.10 28.20
C ARG A 192 -8.55 -10.04 27.09
N LEU A 193 -7.38 -10.63 27.32
CA LEU A 193 -6.29 -10.71 26.35
C LEU A 193 -6.74 -11.45 25.07
N LYS A 194 -7.42 -12.58 25.22
CA LYS A 194 -7.93 -13.34 24.08
C LYS A 194 -8.91 -12.51 23.24
N LYS A 195 -9.77 -11.74 23.89
CA LYS A 195 -10.69 -10.82 23.20
C LYS A 195 -9.92 -9.70 22.48
N GLU A 196 -8.89 -9.13 23.11
CA GLU A 196 -8.06 -8.10 22.48
C GLU A 196 -7.30 -8.65 21.27
N ILE A 197 -6.69 -9.84 21.38
CA ILE A 197 -5.98 -10.48 20.26
C ILE A 197 -6.94 -10.69 19.08
N THR A 198 -8.11 -11.26 19.34
CA THR A 198 -9.13 -11.47 18.29
C THR A 198 -9.49 -10.17 17.58
N LYS A 199 -9.74 -9.10 18.34
CA LYS A 199 -10.07 -7.79 17.78
C LYS A 199 -8.88 -7.16 17.02
N GLY A 200 -7.67 -7.29 17.53
CA GLY A 200 -6.47 -6.76 16.89
C GLY A 200 -6.19 -7.45 15.55
N VAL A 201 -6.28 -8.78 15.50
CA VAL A 201 -6.15 -9.54 14.25
C VAL A 201 -7.25 -9.16 13.25
N GLN A 202 -8.48 -9.03 13.73
CA GLN A 202 -9.60 -8.59 12.88
C GLN A 202 -9.38 -7.17 12.34
N THR A 203 -8.80 -6.26 13.13
CA THR A 203 -8.45 -4.91 12.71
C THR A 203 -7.42 -4.94 11.58
N ILE A 204 -6.35 -5.72 11.72
CA ILE A 204 -5.33 -5.86 10.66
C ILE A 204 -5.98 -6.42 9.39
N GLN A 205 -6.72 -7.52 9.50
CA GLN A 205 -7.38 -8.14 8.35
C GLN A 205 -8.32 -7.16 7.65
N TYR A 206 -9.14 -6.44 8.41
CA TYR A 206 -10.05 -5.47 7.84
C TYR A 206 -9.32 -4.34 7.12
N GLN A 207 -8.30 -3.75 7.75
CA GLN A 207 -7.52 -2.67 7.17
C GLN A 207 -6.78 -3.11 5.92
N VAL A 208 -6.17 -4.29 5.92
CA VAL A 208 -5.45 -4.83 4.76
C VAL A 208 -6.40 -5.07 3.58
N VAL A 209 -7.57 -5.67 3.83
CA VAL A 209 -8.55 -5.96 2.77
C VAL A 209 -9.22 -4.69 2.22
N THR A 210 -9.38 -3.67 3.04
CA THR A 210 -10.03 -2.41 2.65
C THR A 210 -9.06 -1.30 2.30
N LEU A 211 -7.75 -1.53 2.40
CA LEU A 211 -6.74 -0.53 2.09
C LEU A 211 -6.81 -0.15 0.62
N MET A 212 -7.16 1.08 0.36
CA MET A 212 -7.16 1.68 -0.97
C MET A 212 -6.04 2.70 -1.05
N THR A 213 -5.01 2.36 -1.80
CA THR A 213 -3.91 3.27 -2.13
C THR A 213 -3.91 3.55 -3.63
N THR A 214 -3.30 4.65 -4.04
CA THR A 214 -3.20 4.99 -5.46
C THR A 214 -2.18 4.13 -6.18
N ASN A 215 -1.12 3.72 -5.50
CA ASN A 215 0.04 3.06 -6.13
C ASN A 215 0.36 1.71 -5.53
N GLY A 216 0.38 1.61 -4.20
CA GLY A 216 0.84 0.43 -3.51
C GLY A 216 -0.22 -0.66 -3.40
N GLN A 217 0.25 -1.87 -3.19
CA GLN A 217 -0.59 -3.02 -2.94
C GLN A 217 -0.68 -3.30 -1.44
N ALA A 218 -1.74 -3.97 -1.02
CA ALA A 218 -1.83 -4.51 0.33
C ALA A 218 -0.72 -5.55 0.55
N PRO A 219 -0.24 -5.75 1.79
CA PRO A 219 0.78 -6.75 2.09
C PRO A 219 0.26 -8.17 1.87
N PHE A 220 1.19 -9.02 1.51
CA PHE A 220 0.99 -10.46 1.43
C PHE A 220 1.22 -11.13 2.78
#